data_2e76bedbdf1421bfb0ff0d9f18a62b14
#
_entry.id   2e76bedbdf1421bfb0ff0d9f18a62b14
#
_cell.length_a   1.000
_cell.length_b   1.000
_cell.length_c   1.000
_cell.angle_alpha   90.00
_cell.angle_beta   90.00
_cell.angle_gamma   90.00
#
_symmetry.space_group_name_H-M   'P 1'
#
loop_
_entity.id
_entity.type
_entity.pdbx_description
1 polymer ?
#
loop_
_entity_poly.entity_id
_entity_poly.type
_entity_poly.pdbx_seq_one_letter_code
_entity_poly.pdbx_strand_id
1 'polypeptide(L)'
;MKTLQDLIDQTPDLVDHLYNDTISQYHKSRTGLLATLIAPEYTTWREEQRAWRETAVLFNQSHHMPVLFVKGRDARKLLEYLSPCTFSNLSTDRAKQYFCVTPRGHHVGDCVLNYYGEAEGFELISGMPVLNWVRFHGETGGYDVQMRFDPSTPYARDGQREKFRFQLEGPNARDILDEICEGGWPEIRFFHTAYVTIAGCRVHVLRHGMAGHAGAELSGPFAELDRVRDAILAAGEKRGLRQAGTRTYYSTPLEDGWIPYPLPGIYTGDELRAYREWLPADSWEANMQLGGSLYSRDIEDYYWTPSALGYENFVKFDHDFIGRAALEAQMQAPRRVKRVLRWHHDDVARIFASQTGDGPIYKAIDMPTSYYGWPQADELRSADGALIGMSQYCGYNINEREFLSLACVDEAFAEPGTEVVLTWGEVGGGSRKPHVERHDQTTIRATVHLAPFSKEAQEKLRAVI
;
A
#
# COMPACT_ATOMS: atom_id res chain seq x y z
N MET A 1 25.44 5.80 -16.14
CA MET A 1 24.20 5.11 -15.71
C MET A 1 23.04 6.06 -15.94
N LYS A 2 22.13 5.73 -16.84
CA LYS A 2 21.01 6.62 -17.22
C LYS A 2 19.65 5.95 -16.99
N THR A 3 19.62 4.62 -17.01
CA THR A 3 18.40 3.84 -16.94
C THR A 3 18.48 2.77 -15.84
N LEU A 4 17.34 2.19 -15.45
CA LEU A 4 17.29 1.05 -14.56
C LEU A 4 18.03 -0.15 -15.15
N GLN A 5 17.97 -0.36 -16.47
CA GLN A 5 18.72 -1.43 -17.11
C GLN A 5 20.23 -1.23 -17.00
N ASP A 6 20.73 0.01 -17.18
CA ASP A 6 22.16 0.32 -16.97
C ASP A 6 22.59 0.01 -15.52
N LEU A 7 21.72 0.27 -14.54
CA LEU A 7 22.00 -0.06 -13.13
C LEU A 7 22.10 -1.57 -12.95
N ILE A 8 21.15 -2.34 -13.48
CA ILE A 8 21.14 -3.81 -13.40
C ILE A 8 22.37 -4.40 -14.07
N ASP A 9 22.71 -3.95 -15.29
CA ASP A 9 23.86 -4.47 -16.07
C ASP A 9 25.21 -4.20 -15.37
N GLN A 10 25.29 -3.15 -14.54
CA GLN A 10 26.53 -2.76 -13.83
C GLN A 10 26.57 -3.27 -12.38
N THR A 11 25.50 -3.90 -11.89
CA THR A 11 25.39 -4.35 -10.52
C THR A 11 25.51 -5.86 -10.44
N PRO A 12 26.62 -6.41 -9.91
CA PRO A 12 26.84 -7.86 -9.85
C PRO A 12 25.82 -8.62 -8.99
N ASP A 13 25.34 -7.98 -7.92
CA ASP A 13 24.33 -8.49 -7.00
C ASP A 13 23.30 -7.39 -6.75
N LEU A 14 22.16 -7.51 -7.43
CA LEU A 14 21.09 -6.52 -7.34
C LEU A 14 20.41 -6.54 -5.98
N VAL A 15 20.26 -7.72 -5.37
CA VAL A 15 19.67 -7.81 -4.02
C VAL A 15 20.55 -7.09 -3.03
N ASP A 16 21.86 -7.32 -3.04
CA ASP A 16 22.80 -6.62 -2.16
C ASP A 16 22.79 -5.10 -2.40
N HIS A 17 22.66 -4.66 -3.66
CA HIS A 17 22.51 -3.23 -3.99
C HIS A 17 21.24 -2.62 -3.38
N LEU A 18 20.12 -3.33 -3.44
CA LEU A 18 18.85 -2.86 -2.89
C LEU A 18 18.79 -2.97 -1.36
N TYR A 19 19.61 -3.81 -0.73
CA TYR A 19 19.89 -3.79 0.71
C TYR A 19 20.83 -2.64 1.08
N ASN A 20 20.48 -1.44 0.64
CA ASN A 20 21.30 -0.24 0.80
C ASN A 20 21.09 0.44 2.16
N ASP A 21 21.92 1.45 2.45
CA ASP A 21 21.88 2.23 3.68
C ASP A 21 20.82 3.34 3.68
N THR A 22 20.04 3.47 2.63
CA THR A 22 18.99 4.48 2.53
C THR A 22 17.86 4.16 3.51
N ILE A 23 17.47 5.12 4.31
CA ILE A 23 16.32 5.01 5.20
C ILE A 23 15.06 5.26 4.39
N SER A 24 14.06 4.36 4.50
CA SER A 24 12.75 4.56 3.88
C SER A 24 12.18 5.94 4.23
N GLN A 25 11.65 6.63 3.25
CA GLN A 25 10.99 7.92 3.46
C GLN A 25 9.81 7.84 4.44
N TYR A 26 9.19 6.67 4.57
CA TYR A 26 8.08 6.43 5.49
C TYR A 26 8.57 6.19 6.92
N HIS A 27 9.69 5.51 7.10
CA HIS A 27 10.31 5.38 8.41
C HIS A 27 10.76 6.74 8.95
N LYS A 28 11.22 7.64 8.08
CA LYS A 28 11.54 9.04 8.39
C LYS A 28 10.31 9.93 8.62
N SER A 29 9.12 9.37 8.83
CA SER A 29 7.89 10.16 8.97
C SER A 29 7.94 11.26 10.02
N ARG A 30 8.85 11.15 11.01
CA ARG A 30 9.12 12.21 11.99
C ARG A 30 10.00 13.34 11.48
N THR A 31 10.82 13.11 10.48
CA THR A 31 11.85 14.03 9.98
C THR A 31 11.93 14.09 8.46
N GLY A 32 11.18 13.26 7.74
CA GLY A 32 11.18 13.18 6.29
C GLY A 32 10.36 14.28 5.62
N LEU A 33 10.35 14.27 4.28
CA LEU A 33 9.65 15.28 3.48
C LEU A 33 8.17 15.41 3.81
N LEU A 34 7.48 14.32 4.13
CA LEU A 34 6.06 14.35 4.48
C LEU A 34 5.83 14.95 5.87
N ALA A 35 6.76 14.81 6.81
CA ALA A 35 6.63 15.38 8.15
C ALA A 35 6.62 16.92 8.18
N THR A 36 7.04 17.56 7.11
CA THR A 36 6.92 19.03 6.94
C THR A 36 5.53 19.46 6.48
N LEU A 37 4.74 18.53 5.96
CA LEU A 37 3.41 18.77 5.39
C LEU A 37 2.28 18.20 6.26
N ILE A 38 2.55 17.07 6.93
CA ILE A 38 1.64 16.38 7.82
C ILE A 38 2.40 16.06 9.10
N ALA A 39 1.87 16.44 10.25
CA ALA A 39 2.48 16.14 11.55
C ALA A 39 2.69 14.62 11.72
N PRO A 40 3.75 14.18 12.39
CA PRO A 40 3.90 12.77 12.75
C PRO A 40 2.74 12.24 13.60
N GLU A 41 2.23 13.08 14.49
CA GLU A 41 1.09 12.86 15.38
C GLU A 41 0.41 14.22 15.65
N TYR A 42 -0.91 14.25 15.68
CA TYR A 42 -1.69 15.42 16.13
C TYR A 42 -2.10 15.29 17.60
N THR A 43 -2.34 14.05 18.04
CA THR A 43 -2.50 13.68 19.46
C THR A 43 -1.43 12.63 19.80
N THR A 44 -1.80 11.40 20.02
CA THR A 44 -0.87 10.27 20.04
C THR A 44 -1.33 9.25 19.00
N TRP A 45 -0.40 8.51 18.37
CA TRP A 45 -0.79 7.48 17.42
C TRP A 45 -1.77 6.45 18.04
N ARG A 46 -1.74 6.27 19.35
CA ARG A 46 -2.66 5.38 20.10
C ARG A 46 -4.08 5.91 20.10
N GLU A 47 -4.26 7.20 20.38
CA GLU A 47 -5.57 7.84 20.34
C GLU A 47 -6.11 7.96 18.93
N GLU A 48 -5.23 8.24 17.97
CA GLU A 48 -5.57 8.34 16.56
C GLU A 48 -6.01 6.98 16.01
N GLN A 49 -5.34 5.87 16.35
CA GLN A 49 -5.76 4.52 16.00
C GLN A 49 -7.09 4.13 16.66
N ARG A 50 -7.30 4.48 17.94
CA ARG A 50 -8.60 4.22 18.59
C ARG A 50 -9.73 4.97 17.92
N ALA A 51 -9.47 6.18 17.44
CA ALA A 51 -10.50 7.00 16.84
C ALA A 51 -11.18 6.37 15.62
N TRP A 52 -10.44 5.63 14.77
CA TRP A 52 -11.09 4.96 13.65
C TRP A 52 -12.04 3.81 14.06
N ARG A 53 -11.86 3.28 15.26
CA ARG A 53 -12.70 2.23 15.83
C ARG A 53 -13.83 2.77 16.71
N GLU A 54 -13.57 3.83 17.46
CA GLU A 54 -14.47 4.32 18.52
C GLU A 54 -15.27 5.57 18.13
N THR A 55 -14.70 6.43 17.29
CA THR A 55 -15.28 7.74 16.94
C THR A 55 -15.13 8.05 15.45
N ALA A 56 -14.16 8.85 15.07
CA ALA A 56 -13.83 9.15 13.68
C ALA A 56 -12.37 9.61 13.53
N VAL A 57 -11.78 9.34 12.37
CA VAL A 57 -10.44 9.78 12.01
C VAL A 57 -10.44 10.45 10.64
N LEU A 58 -9.65 11.51 10.50
CA LEU A 58 -9.39 12.20 9.23
C LEU A 58 -7.94 12.01 8.81
N PHE A 59 -7.73 11.40 7.67
CA PHE A 59 -6.42 11.28 7.03
C PHE A 59 -6.27 12.33 5.93
N ASN A 60 -5.18 13.08 5.94
CA ASN A 60 -4.81 13.95 4.83
C ASN A 60 -3.89 13.19 3.86
N GLN A 61 -4.45 12.76 2.75
CA GLN A 61 -3.74 12.01 1.71
C GLN A 61 -3.27 12.92 0.55
N SER A 62 -3.44 14.22 0.67
CA SER A 62 -3.21 15.17 -0.43
C SER A 62 -1.76 15.23 -0.93
N HIS A 63 -0.80 14.76 -0.13
CA HIS A 63 0.61 15.11 -0.37
C HIS A 63 1.48 13.98 -0.90
N HIS A 64 1.16 12.72 -0.66
CA HIS A 64 2.10 11.61 -0.89
C HIS A 64 1.81 10.72 -2.09
N MET A 65 0.54 10.59 -2.51
CA MET A 65 0.20 9.77 -3.68
C MET A 65 0.24 10.58 -4.96
N PRO A 66 1.10 10.23 -5.93
CA PRO A 66 1.02 10.80 -7.27
C PRO A 66 -0.26 10.34 -7.98
N VAL A 67 -0.64 11.09 -9.01
CA VAL A 67 -1.82 10.82 -9.82
C VAL A 67 -1.46 10.86 -11.29
N LEU A 68 -1.98 9.90 -12.06
CA LEU A 68 -1.89 9.88 -13.52
C LEU A 68 -3.29 10.02 -14.10
N PHE A 69 -3.48 11.05 -14.91
CA PHE A 69 -4.68 11.24 -15.72
C PHE A 69 -4.43 10.70 -17.13
N VAL A 70 -5.34 9.87 -17.63
CA VAL A 70 -5.26 9.25 -18.96
C VAL A 70 -6.55 9.46 -19.70
N LYS A 71 -6.49 10.10 -20.88
CA LYS A 71 -7.64 10.32 -21.75
C LYS A 71 -7.28 10.11 -23.22
N GLY A 72 -8.26 10.00 -24.09
CA GLY A 72 -8.07 9.80 -25.51
C GLY A 72 -8.85 8.58 -26.01
N ARG A 73 -8.89 8.43 -27.32
CA ARG A 73 -9.67 7.38 -27.97
C ARG A 73 -9.30 5.96 -27.53
N ASP A 74 -8.01 5.74 -27.27
CA ASP A 74 -7.50 4.42 -26.91
C ASP A 74 -7.25 4.27 -25.39
N ALA A 75 -7.64 5.25 -24.56
CA ALA A 75 -7.36 5.23 -23.10
C ALA A 75 -7.94 3.97 -22.43
N ARG A 76 -9.21 3.64 -22.71
CA ARG A 76 -9.83 2.42 -22.19
C ARG A 76 -9.11 1.16 -22.69
N LYS A 77 -8.81 1.08 -23.98
CA LYS A 77 -8.12 -0.07 -24.58
C LYS A 77 -6.75 -0.29 -23.97
N LEU A 78 -5.98 0.79 -23.74
CA LEU A 78 -4.68 0.73 -23.07
C LEU A 78 -4.83 0.14 -21.67
N LEU A 79 -5.69 0.73 -20.83
CA LEU A 79 -5.82 0.32 -19.43
C LEU A 79 -6.40 -1.09 -19.28
N GLU A 80 -7.31 -1.49 -20.13
CA GLU A 80 -7.88 -2.83 -20.18
C GLU A 80 -6.82 -3.88 -20.55
N TYR A 81 -5.97 -3.60 -21.54
CA TYR A 81 -4.87 -4.49 -21.94
C TYR A 81 -3.77 -4.64 -20.89
N LEU A 82 -3.56 -3.64 -20.03
CA LEU A 82 -2.51 -3.67 -19.00
C LEU A 82 -2.92 -4.37 -17.71
N SER A 83 -4.19 -4.75 -17.53
CA SER A 83 -4.70 -5.21 -16.25
C SER A 83 -5.56 -6.47 -16.38
N PRO A 84 -5.46 -7.45 -15.47
CA PRO A 84 -6.37 -8.57 -15.40
C PRO A 84 -7.76 -8.21 -14.83
N CYS A 85 -8.00 -6.94 -14.45
CA CYS A 85 -9.28 -6.50 -13.92
C CYS A 85 -10.30 -6.27 -15.03
N THR A 86 -11.52 -6.80 -14.89
CA THR A 86 -12.56 -6.59 -15.90
C THR A 86 -12.95 -5.12 -16.07
N PHE A 87 -13.19 -4.69 -17.28
CA PHE A 87 -13.77 -3.38 -17.65
C PHE A 87 -15.24 -3.49 -18.07
N SER A 88 -15.83 -4.69 -18.02
CA SER A 88 -17.24 -4.89 -18.41
C SER A 88 -18.23 -4.12 -17.53
N ASN A 89 -17.84 -3.81 -16.29
CA ASN A 89 -18.64 -3.06 -15.32
C ASN A 89 -18.10 -1.64 -15.07
N LEU A 90 -17.39 -1.08 -16.03
CA LEU A 90 -16.88 0.29 -15.95
C LEU A 90 -18.04 1.29 -16.06
N SER A 91 -18.13 2.21 -15.11
CA SER A 91 -19.12 3.30 -15.10
C SER A 91 -18.55 4.53 -14.36
N THR A 92 -19.17 5.69 -14.59
CA THR A 92 -18.69 6.96 -13.99
C THR A 92 -19.02 7.12 -12.50
N ASP A 93 -19.85 6.23 -11.97
CA ASP A 93 -20.25 6.17 -10.58
C ASP A 93 -19.54 5.05 -9.80
N ARG A 94 -18.48 4.46 -10.38
CA ARG A 94 -17.76 3.34 -9.77
C ARG A 94 -16.27 3.42 -9.99
N ALA A 95 -15.52 3.38 -8.90
CA ALA A 95 -14.08 3.16 -8.93
C ALA A 95 -13.73 1.67 -9.05
N LYS A 96 -12.47 1.37 -9.34
CA LYS A 96 -11.96 0.00 -9.44
C LYS A 96 -10.65 -0.14 -8.67
N GLN A 97 -10.50 -1.27 -7.99
CA GLN A 97 -9.17 -1.79 -7.70
C GLN A 97 -8.56 -2.18 -9.05
N TYR A 98 -7.46 -1.56 -9.38
CA TYR A 98 -6.75 -1.77 -10.65
C TYR A 98 -5.31 -2.16 -10.35
N PHE A 99 -4.79 -3.20 -10.98
CA PHE A 99 -3.39 -3.58 -10.86
C PHE A 99 -2.88 -4.16 -12.18
N CYS A 100 -1.56 -4.08 -12.35
CA CYS A 100 -0.86 -4.60 -13.52
C CYS A 100 0.04 -5.77 -13.13
N VAL A 101 0.25 -6.66 -14.08
CA VAL A 101 1.20 -7.77 -13.98
C VAL A 101 2.16 -7.77 -15.16
N THR A 102 3.32 -8.37 -14.97
CA THR A 102 4.30 -8.62 -16.05
C THR A 102 3.83 -9.75 -16.98
N PRO A 103 4.44 -9.95 -18.14
CA PRO A 103 4.16 -11.12 -19.00
C PRO A 103 4.30 -12.47 -18.28
N ARG A 104 5.11 -12.52 -17.20
CA ARG A 104 5.31 -13.71 -16.35
C ARG A 104 4.33 -13.80 -15.18
N GLY A 105 3.35 -12.88 -15.10
CA GLY A 105 2.31 -12.87 -14.07
C GLY A 105 2.74 -12.33 -12.70
N HIS A 106 3.90 -11.69 -12.59
CA HIS A 106 4.34 -11.02 -11.37
C HIS A 106 3.69 -9.64 -11.25
N HIS A 107 3.35 -9.25 -10.05
CA HIS A 107 2.76 -7.94 -9.75
C HIS A 107 3.72 -6.80 -10.09
N VAL A 108 3.22 -5.78 -10.77
CA VAL A 108 3.94 -4.53 -11.05
C VAL A 108 3.57 -3.44 -10.05
N GLY A 109 2.29 -3.28 -9.81
CA GLY A 109 1.73 -2.27 -8.91
C GLY A 109 0.22 -2.20 -9.04
N ASP A 110 -0.43 -1.56 -8.08
CA ASP A 110 -1.87 -1.40 -8.00
C ASP A 110 -2.28 0.04 -7.72
N CYS A 111 -3.52 0.37 -7.99
CA CYS A 111 -4.08 1.70 -7.76
C CYS A 111 -5.60 1.68 -7.60
N VAL A 112 -6.14 2.79 -7.11
CA VAL A 112 -7.55 3.12 -7.32
C VAL A 112 -7.69 3.80 -8.67
N LEU A 113 -8.58 3.27 -9.51
CA LEU A 113 -8.89 3.81 -10.83
C LEU A 113 -10.30 4.40 -10.80
N ASN A 114 -10.39 5.71 -11.07
CA ASN A 114 -11.65 6.41 -11.33
C ASN A 114 -11.85 6.62 -12.83
N TYR A 115 -13.10 6.56 -13.28
CA TYR A 115 -13.50 6.87 -14.65
C TYR A 115 -14.50 8.01 -14.66
N TYR A 116 -14.21 9.08 -15.37
CA TYR A 116 -15.01 10.31 -15.43
C TYR A 116 -15.79 10.48 -16.74
N GLY A 117 -15.85 9.43 -17.56
CA GLY A 117 -16.48 9.45 -18.89
C GLY A 117 -15.44 9.66 -20.00
N GLU A 118 -15.88 9.49 -21.25
CA GLU A 118 -15.00 9.52 -22.43
C GLU A 118 -14.25 10.86 -22.60
N ALA A 119 -14.90 11.99 -22.26
CA ALA A 119 -14.31 13.30 -22.42
C ALA A 119 -13.19 13.60 -21.41
N GLU A 120 -13.34 13.15 -20.18
CA GLU A 120 -12.41 13.43 -19.08
C GLU A 120 -11.44 12.27 -18.83
N GLY A 121 -11.83 11.02 -19.20
CA GLY A 121 -10.99 9.84 -19.12
C GLY A 121 -10.88 9.25 -17.74
N PHE A 122 -9.67 8.89 -17.37
CA PHE A 122 -9.34 8.09 -16.17
C PHE A 122 -8.38 8.84 -15.25
N GLU A 123 -8.50 8.57 -13.97
CA GLU A 123 -7.58 8.99 -12.91
C GLU A 123 -7.06 7.75 -12.18
N LEU A 124 -5.76 7.57 -12.14
CA LEU A 124 -5.06 6.51 -11.42
C LEU A 124 -4.31 7.12 -10.23
N ILE A 125 -4.59 6.61 -9.03
CA ILE A 125 -4.06 7.14 -7.78
C ILE A 125 -3.28 6.05 -7.08
N SER A 126 -1.96 6.17 -6.97
CA SER A 126 -1.11 5.14 -6.34
C SER A 126 0.35 5.56 -6.16
N GLY A 127 1.21 4.55 -5.94
CA GLY A 127 2.66 4.64 -6.05
C GLY A 127 3.16 4.64 -7.50
N MET A 128 4.44 4.92 -7.68
CA MET A 128 5.06 5.10 -9.00
C MET A 128 5.02 3.86 -9.92
N PRO A 129 5.20 2.60 -9.44
CA PRO A 129 5.38 1.46 -10.35
C PRO A 129 4.23 1.27 -11.35
N VAL A 130 2.98 1.26 -10.89
CA VAL A 130 1.82 1.11 -11.79
C VAL A 130 1.66 2.31 -12.72
N LEU A 131 1.93 3.53 -12.22
CA LEU A 131 1.83 4.74 -13.05
C LEU A 131 2.92 4.78 -14.13
N ASN A 132 4.14 4.39 -13.81
CA ASN A 132 5.23 4.26 -14.78
C ASN A 132 4.95 3.15 -15.81
N TRP A 133 4.37 2.04 -15.39
CA TRP A 133 3.96 0.97 -16.30
C TRP A 133 2.94 1.47 -17.33
N VAL A 134 1.90 2.16 -16.88
CA VAL A 134 0.89 2.75 -17.79
C VAL A 134 1.50 3.81 -18.71
N ARG A 135 2.37 4.67 -18.18
CA ARG A 135 3.07 5.69 -18.99
C ARG A 135 3.92 5.07 -20.07
N PHE A 136 4.76 4.09 -19.73
CA PHE A 136 5.60 3.38 -20.70
C PHE A 136 4.77 2.83 -21.86
N HIS A 137 3.74 2.08 -21.57
CA HIS A 137 2.90 1.48 -22.62
C HIS A 137 2.09 2.51 -23.40
N GLY A 138 1.64 3.58 -22.76
CA GLY A 138 0.95 4.68 -23.44
C GLY A 138 1.87 5.45 -24.38
N GLU A 139 3.13 5.66 -23.99
CA GLU A 139 4.12 6.41 -24.77
C GLU A 139 4.72 5.58 -25.93
N THR A 140 4.86 4.26 -25.74
CA THR A 140 5.59 3.39 -26.69
C THR A 140 4.67 2.45 -27.49
N GLY A 141 3.44 2.21 -27.02
CA GLY A 141 2.53 1.21 -27.58
C GLY A 141 1.68 1.70 -28.77
N GLY A 142 1.86 2.94 -29.25
CA GLY A 142 1.13 3.48 -30.38
C GLY A 142 -0.36 3.78 -30.11
N TYR A 143 -0.74 3.97 -28.87
CA TYR A 143 -2.10 4.34 -28.45
C TYR A 143 -2.35 5.86 -28.64
N ASP A 144 -3.57 6.19 -29.09
CA ASP A 144 -4.05 7.58 -29.15
C ASP A 144 -4.53 8.01 -27.75
N VAL A 145 -3.56 8.36 -26.89
CA VAL A 145 -3.79 8.78 -25.50
C VAL A 145 -3.03 10.04 -25.16
N GLN A 146 -3.61 10.82 -24.25
CA GLN A 146 -2.96 11.95 -23.60
C GLN A 146 -2.83 11.62 -22.12
N MET A 147 -1.62 11.73 -21.59
CA MET A 147 -1.31 11.46 -20.19
C MET A 147 -0.80 12.72 -19.51
N ARG A 148 -1.30 12.96 -18.31
CA ARG A 148 -0.88 14.10 -17.49
C ARG A 148 -0.59 13.59 -16.08
N PHE A 149 0.60 13.89 -15.58
CA PHE A 149 1.11 13.42 -14.32
C PHE A 149 1.09 14.53 -13.27
N ASP A 150 0.46 14.29 -12.12
CA ASP A 150 0.48 15.14 -10.93
C ASP A 150 1.35 14.45 -9.85
N PRO A 151 2.61 14.89 -9.66
CA PRO A 151 3.52 14.26 -8.73
C PRO A 151 3.12 14.54 -7.28
N SER A 152 3.58 13.71 -6.33
CA SER A 152 3.44 14.01 -4.89
C SER A 152 4.06 15.37 -4.55
N THR A 153 3.53 16.04 -3.51
CA THR A 153 3.89 17.42 -3.17
C THR A 153 5.41 17.68 -3.07
N PRO A 154 6.24 16.79 -2.49
CA PRO A 154 7.69 17.01 -2.43
C PRO A 154 8.38 17.11 -3.81
N TYR A 155 7.74 16.60 -4.84
CA TYR A 155 8.24 16.59 -6.22
C TYR A 155 7.41 17.47 -7.16
N ALA A 156 6.35 18.11 -6.65
CA ALA A 156 5.52 19.01 -7.42
C ALA A 156 6.23 20.36 -7.60
N ARG A 157 6.12 20.92 -8.82
CA ARG A 157 6.64 22.24 -9.09
C ARG A 157 5.91 23.26 -8.21
N ASP A 158 6.67 24.07 -7.47
CA ASP A 158 6.16 25.07 -6.52
C ASP A 158 5.26 24.47 -5.41
N GLY A 159 5.37 23.14 -5.15
CA GLY A 159 4.57 22.45 -4.12
C GLY A 159 3.07 22.36 -4.44
N GLN A 160 2.66 22.73 -5.66
CA GLN A 160 1.25 22.75 -6.02
C GLN A 160 0.80 21.43 -6.62
N ARG A 161 -0.28 20.90 -6.03
CA ARG A 161 -1.02 19.74 -6.51
C ARG A 161 -2.28 20.19 -7.24
N GLU A 162 -2.82 19.30 -8.07
CA GLU A 162 -4.10 19.57 -8.73
C GLU A 162 -5.29 19.31 -7.83
N LYS A 163 -5.21 18.26 -7.02
CA LYS A 163 -6.31 17.85 -6.13
C LYS A 163 -5.86 17.70 -4.69
N PHE A 164 -6.74 18.05 -3.77
CA PHE A 164 -6.67 17.55 -2.39
C PHE A 164 -7.31 16.16 -2.32
N ARG A 165 -6.96 15.42 -1.25
CA ARG A 165 -7.54 14.12 -0.94
C ARG A 165 -7.58 13.93 0.57
N PHE A 166 -8.76 13.64 1.08
CA PHE A 166 -8.99 13.27 2.47
C PHE A 166 -9.65 11.91 2.55
N GLN A 167 -9.36 11.14 3.61
CA GLN A 167 -10.16 9.98 4.00
C GLN A 167 -10.76 10.26 5.37
N LEU A 168 -12.09 10.20 5.47
CA LEU A 168 -12.83 10.27 6.73
C LEU A 168 -13.43 8.90 7.02
N GLU A 169 -13.16 8.35 8.21
CA GLU A 169 -13.51 6.98 8.56
C GLU A 169 -13.85 6.83 10.04
N GLY A 170 -14.64 5.82 10.38
CA GLY A 170 -15.02 5.50 11.74
C GLY A 170 -16.54 5.55 12.00
N PRO A 171 -17.00 5.10 13.19
CA PRO A 171 -18.43 5.04 13.52
C PRO A 171 -19.19 6.35 13.32
N ASN A 172 -18.57 7.48 13.63
CA ASN A 172 -19.19 8.81 13.55
C ASN A 172 -18.95 9.49 12.19
N ALA A 173 -18.25 8.83 11.23
CA ALA A 173 -17.96 9.43 9.94
C ALA A 173 -19.23 9.80 9.16
N ARG A 174 -20.26 8.93 9.19
CA ARG A 174 -21.55 9.19 8.53
C ARG A 174 -22.21 10.46 9.05
N ASP A 175 -22.29 10.64 10.37
CA ASP A 175 -22.92 11.82 10.97
C ASP A 175 -22.18 13.12 10.66
N ILE A 176 -20.83 13.04 10.53
CA ILE A 176 -20.02 14.18 10.10
C ILE A 176 -20.34 14.52 8.65
N LEU A 177 -20.36 13.51 7.75
CA LEU A 177 -20.66 13.69 6.35
C LEU A 177 -22.07 14.23 6.11
N ASP A 178 -23.06 13.73 6.84
CA ASP A 178 -24.45 14.23 6.78
C ASP A 178 -24.54 15.72 7.16
N GLU A 179 -23.77 16.16 8.16
CA GLU A 179 -23.80 17.56 8.60
C GLU A 179 -23.12 18.50 7.60
N ILE A 180 -21.99 18.09 6.99
CA ILE A 180 -21.21 18.99 6.12
C ILE A 180 -21.67 19.00 4.66
N CYS A 181 -22.38 17.96 4.20
CA CYS A 181 -22.88 17.88 2.83
C CYS A 181 -24.17 18.68 2.67
N GLU A 182 -24.19 19.62 1.73
CA GLU A 182 -25.39 20.35 1.37
C GLU A 182 -26.45 19.38 0.80
N GLY A 183 -27.58 19.26 1.48
CA GLY A 183 -28.63 18.28 1.13
C GLY A 183 -28.45 16.90 1.77
N GLY A 184 -27.47 16.73 2.66
CA GLY A 184 -27.16 15.48 3.35
C GLY A 184 -26.27 14.53 2.54
N TRP A 185 -25.76 13.50 3.19
CA TRP A 185 -24.91 12.49 2.56
C TRP A 185 -25.75 11.50 1.74
N PRO A 186 -25.44 11.30 0.45
CA PRO A 186 -26.14 10.30 -0.36
C PRO A 186 -25.76 8.87 0.05
N GLU A 187 -26.65 7.93 -0.17
CA GLU A 187 -26.32 6.51 -0.01
C GLU A 187 -25.40 6.06 -1.15
N ILE A 188 -24.16 5.64 -0.81
CA ILE A 188 -23.15 5.22 -1.77
C ILE A 188 -22.68 3.81 -1.42
N ARG A 189 -22.69 2.88 -2.38
CA ARG A 189 -22.16 1.52 -2.20
C ARG A 189 -20.64 1.53 -2.16
N PHE A 190 -20.07 0.50 -1.52
CA PHE A 190 -18.61 0.34 -1.49
C PHE A 190 -18.00 0.36 -2.91
N PHE A 191 -16.91 1.11 -3.08
CA PHE A 191 -16.24 1.40 -4.35
C PHE A 191 -17.11 2.10 -5.40
N HIS A 192 -18.21 2.76 -4.99
CA HIS A 192 -18.95 3.69 -5.84
C HIS A 192 -18.61 5.13 -5.48
N THR A 193 -18.86 6.00 -6.44
CA THR A 193 -18.53 7.43 -6.36
C THR A 193 -19.76 8.30 -6.58
N ALA A 194 -19.70 9.51 -6.07
CA ALA A 194 -20.69 10.54 -6.29
C ALA A 194 -20.01 11.94 -6.22
N TYR A 195 -20.78 12.97 -6.49
CA TYR A 195 -20.39 14.34 -6.19
C TYR A 195 -21.32 14.91 -5.12
N VAL A 196 -20.72 15.59 -4.14
CA VAL A 196 -21.42 16.33 -3.10
C VAL A 196 -20.93 17.77 -3.06
N THR A 197 -21.67 18.64 -2.37
CA THR A 197 -21.20 20.01 -2.09
C THR A 197 -20.86 20.11 -0.60
N ILE A 198 -19.64 20.54 -0.29
CA ILE A 198 -19.17 20.77 1.08
C ILE A 198 -18.61 22.19 1.15
N ALA A 199 -19.16 23.03 2.02
CA ALA A 199 -18.78 24.44 2.17
C ALA A 199 -18.74 25.22 0.83
N GLY A 200 -19.71 24.95 -0.08
CA GLY A 200 -19.77 25.52 -1.41
C GLY A 200 -18.78 24.96 -2.42
N CYS A 201 -18.00 23.93 -2.06
CA CYS A 201 -17.04 23.26 -2.95
C CYS A 201 -17.64 21.99 -3.52
N ARG A 202 -17.45 21.74 -4.82
CA ARG A 202 -17.83 20.48 -5.48
C ARG A 202 -16.80 19.41 -5.19
N VAL A 203 -17.14 18.43 -4.37
CA VAL A 203 -16.27 17.36 -3.89
C VAL A 203 -16.66 16.04 -4.56
N HIS A 204 -15.69 15.36 -5.16
CA HIS A 204 -15.83 13.98 -5.60
C HIS A 204 -15.63 13.06 -4.41
N VAL A 205 -16.54 12.14 -4.17
CA VAL A 205 -16.49 11.20 -3.06
C VAL A 205 -16.45 9.77 -3.57
N LEU A 206 -15.59 8.96 -2.96
CA LEU A 206 -15.49 7.53 -3.16
C LEU A 206 -15.83 6.83 -1.84
N ARG A 207 -16.83 5.95 -1.85
CA ARG A 207 -17.12 5.09 -0.71
C ARG A 207 -16.02 4.05 -0.55
N HIS A 208 -15.07 4.34 0.32
CA HIS A 208 -13.88 3.54 0.57
C HIS A 208 -13.50 3.61 2.05
N GLY A 209 -12.72 2.67 2.54
CA GLY A 209 -12.13 2.67 3.88
C GLY A 209 -10.73 2.08 3.82
N MET A 210 -9.85 2.53 4.69
CA MET A 210 -8.46 2.09 4.80
C MET A 210 -8.03 1.76 6.23
N ALA A 211 -8.91 1.99 7.21
CA ALA A 211 -8.65 1.71 8.63
C ALA A 211 -9.71 0.77 9.23
N GLY A 212 -10.22 -0.16 8.42
CA GLY A 212 -11.09 -1.23 8.87
C GLY A 212 -12.53 -0.82 9.20
N HIS A 213 -12.94 0.41 8.95
CA HIS A 213 -14.29 0.89 9.20
C HIS A 213 -14.92 1.53 7.96
N ALA A 214 -16.21 1.79 8.03
CA ALA A 214 -16.91 2.50 6.97
C ALA A 214 -16.48 3.96 6.93
N GLY A 215 -16.26 4.50 5.72
CA GLY A 215 -15.83 5.87 5.50
C GLY A 215 -15.91 6.28 4.05
N ALA A 216 -15.39 7.44 3.75
CA ALA A 216 -15.33 7.96 2.38
C ALA A 216 -14.04 8.72 2.12
N GLU A 217 -13.52 8.57 0.91
CA GLU A 217 -12.49 9.42 0.38
C GLU A 217 -13.13 10.63 -0.30
N LEU A 218 -12.60 11.82 -0.03
CA LEU A 218 -13.08 13.08 -0.54
C LEU A 218 -11.98 13.77 -1.33
N SER A 219 -12.25 14.19 -2.55
CA SER A 219 -11.26 14.87 -3.39
C SER A 219 -11.87 16.03 -4.17
N GLY A 220 -11.06 17.05 -4.42
CA GLY A 220 -11.46 18.24 -5.15
C GLY A 220 -10.25 19.09 -5.54
N PRO A 221 -10.45 20.27 -6.15
CA PRO A 221 -9.37 21.19 -6.47
C PRO A 221 -8.51 21.53 -5.27
N PHE A 222 -7.19 21.45 -5.39
CA PHE A 222 -6.27 21.67 -4.26
C PHE A 222 -6.44 23.02 -3.58
N ALA A 223 -6.86 24.06 -4.33
CA ALA A 223 -7.15 25.38 -3.79
C ALA A 223 -8.32 25.42 -2.77
N GLU A 224 -9.15 24.38 -2.73
CA GLU A 224 -10.28 24.25 -1.82
C GLU A 224 -9.97 23.38 -0.58
N LEU A 225 -8.73 22.89 -0.48
CA LEU A 225 -8.30 21.96 0.59
C LEU A 225 -8.65 22.48 1.98
N ASP A 226 -8.23 23.69 2.30
CA ASP A 226 -8.41 24.25 3.65
C ASP A 226 -9.89 24.43 3.99
N ARG A 227 -10.69 24.89 3.03
CA ARG A 227 -12.13 25.13 3.23
C ARG A 227 -12.88 23.83 3.54
N VAL A 228 -12.58 22.77 2.78
CA VAL A 228 -13.21 21.44 3.01
C VAL A 228 -12.71 20.81 4.29
N ARG A 229 -11.40 20.88 4.56
CA ARG A 229 -10.80 20.38 5.81
C ARG A 229 -11.43 21.04 7.04
N ASP A 230 -11.54 22.37 7.05
CA ASP A 230 -12.03 23.13 8.18
C ASP A 230 -13.51 22.82 8.46
N ALA A 231 -14.32 22.61 7.41
CA ALA A 231 -15.69 22.13 7.57
C ALA A 231 -15.76 20.74 8.23
N ILE A 232 -14.92 19.80 7.82
CA ILE A 232 -14.83 18.45 8.41
C ILE A 232 -14.42 18.55 9.88
N LEU A 233 -13.38 19.34 10.19
CA LEU A 233 -12.88 19.49 11.56
C LEU A 233 -13.93 20.12 12.49
N ALA A 234 -14.62 21.17 12.04
CA ALA A 234 -15.67 21.84 12.83
C ALA A 234 -16.84 20.90 13.16
N ALA A 235 -17.32 20.13 12.18
CA ALA A 235 -18.38 19.15 12.41
C ALA A 235 -17.92 17.94 13.24
N GLY A 236 -16.64 17.59 13.10
CA GLY A 236 -16.03 16.45 13.77
C GLY A 236 -15.68 16.68 15.25
N GLU A 237 -15.44 17.93 15.66
CA GLU A 237 -15.00 18.28 17.02
C GLU A 237 -15.91 17.66 18.09
N LYS A 238 -17.22 17.89 17.99
CA LYS A 238 -18.23 17.36 18.93
C LYS A 238 -18.47 15.84 18.82
N ARG A 239 -17.89 15.19 17.80
CA ARG A 239 -18.01 13.75 17.53
C ARG A 239 -16.72 12.98 17.79
N GLY A 240 -15.74 13.61 18.44
CA GLY A 240 -14.48 12.98 18.80
C GLY A 240 -13.56 12.69 17.62
N LEU A 241 -13.71 13.42 16.51
CA LEU A 241 -12.80 13.32 15.35
C LEU A 241 -11.35 13.57 15.77
N ARG A 242 -10.44 12.71 15.29
CA ARG A 242 -8.99 12.92 15.38
C ARG A 242 -8.40 13.06 13.98
N GLN A 243 -7.42 13.94 13.83
CA GLN A 243 -6.58 13.95 12.64
C GLN A 243 -5.50 12.87 12.79
N ALA A 244 -5.26 12.09 11.75
CA ALA A 244 -4.19 11.10 11.74
C ALA A 244 -2.87 11.72 11.31
N GLY A 245 -1.85 11.58 12.15
CA GLY A 245 -0.48 11.86 11.78
C GLY A 245 0.11 10.76 10.88
N THR A 246 1.33 11.01 10.35
CA THR A 246 1.97 10.05 9.44
C THR A 246 2.26 8.71 10.12
N ARG A 247 2.56 8.68 11.41
CA ARG A 247 2.76 7.42 12.15
C ARG A 247 1.50 6.55 12.17
N THR A 248 0.36 7.16 12.41
CA THR A 248 -0.95 6.50 12.40
C THR A 248 -1.34 6.08 10.99
N TYR A 249 -1.13 6.96 10.01
CA TYR A 249 -1.42 6.67 8.61
C TYR A 249 -0.74 5.38 8.14
N TYR A 250 0.57 5.26 8.39
CA TYR A 250 1.33 4.06 7.97
C TYR A 250 1.02 2.81 8.79
N SER A 251 0.14 2.84 9.78
CA SER A 251 -0.33 1.65 10.47
C SER A 251 -1.64 1.06 9.93
N THR A 252 -2.33 1.79 9.04
CA THR A 252 -3.61 1.33 8.46
C THR A 252 -3.53 0.00 7.70
N PRO A 253 -2.42 -0.37 7.01
CA PRO A 253 -2.31 -1.67 6.37
C PRO A 253 -2.49 -2.87 7.31
N LEU A 254 -2.13 -2.71 8.59
CA LEU A 254 -2.33 -3.76 9.59
C LEU A 254 -3.80 -3.90 10.01
N GLU A 255 -4.63 -2.88 9.79
CA GLU A 255 -6.05 -2.90 10.08
C GLU A 255 -6.86 -3.48 8.92
N ASP A 256 -6.61 -3.01 7.69
CA ASP A 256 -7.36 -3.41 6.49
C ASP A 256 -6.78 -4.61 5.74
N GLY A 257 -5.55 -5.01 6.08
CA GLY A 257 -4.87 -6.15 5.47
C GLY A 257 -4.37 -5.89 4.04
N TRP A 258 -4.21 -4.63 3.62
CA TRP A 258 -3.59 -4.29 2.35
C TRP A 258 -2.07 -4.31 2.46
N ILE A 259 -1.38 -5.01 1.54
CA ILE A 259 0.09 -5.09 1.52
C ILE A 259 0.63 -3.89 0.74
N PRO A 260 1.28 -2.93 1.42
CA PRO A 260 1.80 -1.75 0.77
C PRO A 260 3.10 -2.03 0.03
N TYR A 261 3.18 -1.56 -1.20
CA TYR A 261 4.38 -1.49 -2.04
C TYR A 261 5.24 -2.78 -2.06
N PRO A 262 4.71 -3.90 -2.50
CA PRO A 262 5.53 -5.09 -2.78
C PRO A 262 6.59 -4.76 -3.83
N LEU A 263 7.70 -5.50 -3.84
CA LEU A 263 8.72 -5.31 -4.88
C LEU A 263 8.09 -5.58 -6.24
N PRO A 264 8.11 -4.63 -7.19
CA PRO A 264 7.57 -4.87 -8.51
C PRO A 264 8.38 -5.93 -9.27
N GLY A 265 7.71 -6.85 -9.97
CA GLY A 265 8.35 -7.98 -10.64
C GLY A 265 9.03 -7.64 -11.97
N ILE A 266 9.82 -6.57 -12.02
CA ILE A 266 10.28 -5.97 -13.28
C ILE A 266 11.79 -6.11 -13.56
N TYR A 267 12.57 -6.61 -12.59
CA TYR A 267 14.05 -6.55 -12.66
C TYR A 267 14.67 -7.64 -13.52
N THR A 268 13.90 -8.66 -13.89
CA THR A 268 14.33 -9.82 -14.65
C THR A 268 13.52 -9.99 -15.94
N GLY A 269 13.93 -10.94 -16.81
CA GLY A 269 13.29 -11.23 -18.08
C GLY A 269 13.67 -10.27 -19.20
N ASP A 270 14.01 -10.82 -20.37
CA ASP A 270 14.39 -10.03 -21.56
C ASP A 270 13.18 -9.26 -22.12
N GLU A 271 11.98 -9.78 -21.94
CA GLU A 271 10.71 -9.17 -22.35
C GLU A 271 10.43 -7.82 -21.66
N LEU A 272 11.06 -7.57 -20.52
CA LEU A 272 10.95 -6.31 -19.78
C LEU A 272 12.12 -5.35 -20.00
N ARG A 273 13.09 -5.72 -20.83
CA ARG A 273 14.30 -4.91 -21.07
C ARG A 273 13.95 -3.50 -21.56
N ALA A 274 13.04 -3.38 -22.53
CA ALA A 274 12.63 -2.08 -23.06
C ALA A 274 12.01 -1.17 -21.98
N TYR A 275 11.24 -1.72 -21.06
CA TYR A 275 10.69 -0.99 -19.90
C TYR A 275 11.81 -0.51 -18.97
N ARG A 276 12.78 -1.38 -18.66
CA ARG A 276 13.92 -1.01 -17.80
C ARG A 276 14.84 0.00 -18.46
N GLU A 277 14.96 0.00 -19.79
CA GLU A 277 15.70 1.03 -20.56
C GLU A 277 14.95 2.37 -20.64
N TRP A 278 13.61 2.35 -20.50
CA TRP A 278 12.78 3.54 -20.41
C TRP A 278 12.83 4.19 -19.01
N LEU A 279 12.91 3.41 -17.93
CA LEU A 279 12.99 3.88 -16.56
C LEU A 279 14.34 4.59 -16.29
N PRO A 280 14.34 5.82 -15.75
CA PRO A 280 15.57 6.47 -15.30
C PRO A 280 16.27 5.71 -14.17
N ALA A 281 17.59 5.86 -14.07
CA ALA A 281 18.40 5.24 -13.00
C ALA A 281 18.13 5.84 -11.59
N ASP A 282 17.41 6.95 -11.52
CA ASP A 282 16.92 7.59 -10.30
C ASP A 282 15.40 7.41 -10.12
N SER A 283 14.76 6.50 -10.88
CA SER A 283 13.36 6.16 -10.70
C SER A 283 13.10 5.54 -9.32
N TRP A 284 11.84 5.52 -8.92
CA TRP A 284 11.41 4.82 -7.70
C TRP A 284 11.87 3.36 -7.68
N GLU A 285 11.70 2.67 -8.79
CA GLU A 285 12.06 1.28 -8.98
C GLU A 285 13.57 1.04 -8.85
N ALA A 286 14.38 1.98 -9.33
CA ALA A 286 15.85 1.92 -9.20
C ALA A 286 16.33 2.18 -7.75
N ASN A 287 15.50 2.76 -6.91
CA ASN A 287 15.82 3.17 -5.54
C ASN A 287 15.02 2.44 -4.47
N MET A 288 14.58 1.21 -4.77
CA MET A 288 13.95 0.34 -3.76
C MET A 288 14.94 0.01 -2.64
N GLN A 289 14.40 -0.29 -1.46
CA GLN A 289 15.20 -0.39 -0.23
C GLN A 289 14.85 -1.69 0.50
N LEU A 290 15.37 -2.81 0.03
CA LEU A 290 15.15 -4.10 0.67
C LEU A 290 15.65 -4.10 2.12
N GLY A 291 14.98 -4.84 2.97
CA GLY A 291 15.33 -5.13 4.34
C GLY A 291 14.70 -6.43 4.81
N GLY A 292 15.01 -6.85 6.03
CA GLY A 292 14.45 -8.07 6.63
C GLY A 292 15.41 -9.25 6.60
N SER A 293 14.94 -10.39 7.09
CA SER A 293 15.74 -11.61 7.26
C SER A 293 15.82 -12.50 6.02
N LEU A 294 14.86 -12.36 5.09
CA LEU A 294 14.95 -13.07 3.82
C LEU A 294 16.08 -12.47 2.99
N TYR A 295 17.12 -13.26 2.76
CA TYR A 295 18.24 -12.89 1.91
C TYR A 295 18.47 -13.97 0.87
N SER A 296 18.01 -13.70 -0.34
CA SER A 296 18.27 -14.51 -1.54
C SER A 296 19.05 -13.68 -2.56
N ARG A 297 19.92 -14.32 -3.32
CA ARG A 297 20.58 -13.68 -4.47
C ARG A 297 19.70 -13.64 -5.72
N ASP A 298 18.62 -14.38 -5.72
CA ASP A 298 17.61 -14.32 -6.77
C ASP A 298 16.55 -13.28 -6.41
N ILE A 299 16.49 -12.19 -7.17
CA ILE A 299 15.52 -11.12 -6.96
C ILE A 299 14.07 -11.62 -7.17
N GLU A 300 13.86 -12.69 -7.94
CA GLU A 300 12.51 -13.23 -8.16
C GLU A 300 11.89 -13.84 -6.89
N ASP A 301 12.71 -14.23 -5.90
CA ASP A 301 12.21 -14.69 -4.58
C ASP A 301 11.44 -13.61 -3.81
N TYR A 302 11.62 -12.33 -4.17
CA TYR A 302 10.92 -11.18 -3.57
C TYR A 302 9.69 -10.75 -4.38
N TYR A 303 9.39 -11.39 -5.51
CA TYR A 303 8.26 -11.02 -6.35
C TYR A 303 6.95 -11.54 -5.79
N TRP A 304 5.92 -10.76 -6.03
CA TRP A 304 4.56 -11.04 -5.60
C TRP A 304 3.67 -11.42 -6.79
N THR A 305 2.69 -12.26 -6.52
CA THR A 305 1.63 -12.60 -7.48
C THR A 305 0.30 -12.02 -7.00
N PRO A 306 -0.72 -11.92 -7.86
CA PRO A 306 -2.06 -11.52 -7.44
C PRO A 306 -2.62 -12.36 -6.27
N SER A 307 -2.38 -13.67 -6.26
CA SER A 307 -2.79 -14.55 -5.15
C SER A 307 -2.11 -14.20 -3.84
N ALA A 308 -0.80 -13.95 -3.88
CA ALA A 308 -0.02 -13.55 -2.70
C ALA A 308 -0.50 -12.22 -2.11
N LEU A 309 -1.06 -11.32 -2.94
CA LEU A 309 -1.64 -10.04 -2.53
C LEU A 309 -3.13 -10.11 -2.19
N GLY A 310 -3.79 -11.27 -2.40
CA GLY A 310 -5.23 -11.43 -2.18
C GLY A 310 -6.10 -10.79 -3.29
N TYR A 311 -5.55 -10.65 -4.49
CA TYR A 311 -6.24 -10.06 -5.65
C TYR A 311 -6.85 -11.08 -6.60
N GLU A 312 -6.88 -12.35 -6.28
CA GLU A 312 -7.42 -13.43 -7.14
C GLU A 312 -8.82 -13.14 -7.64
N ASN A 313 -9.70 -12.63 -6.77
CA ASN A 313 -11.09 -12.35 -7.12
C ASN A 313 -11.24 -11.22 -8.15
N PHE A 314 -10.23 -10.38 -8.33
CA PHE A 314 -10.21 -9.32 -9.33
C PHE A 314 -9.66 -9.78 -10.68
N VAL A 315 -8.95 -10.92 -10.73
CA VAL A 315 -8.46 -11.50 -11.99
C VAL A 315 -9.67 -12.04 -12.78
N LYS A 316 -9.83 -11.53 -14.00
CA LYS A 316 -10.88 -11.96 -14.93
C LYS A 316 -10.25 -12.28 -16.29
N PHE A 317 -10.71 -13.36 -16.91
CA PHE A 317 -10.23 -13.80 -18.21
C PHE A 317 -11.26 -13.49 -19.31
N ASP A 318 -12.04 -12.43 -19.14
CA ASP A 318 -13.08 -11.96 -20.07
C ASP A 318 -12.51 -11.06 -21.19
N HIS A 319 -11.24 -10.72 -21.16
CA HIS A 319 -10.53 -9.94 -22.17
C HIS A 319 -9.07 -10.40 -22.29
N ASP A 320 -8.35 -9.89 -23.28
CA ASP A 320 -6.91 -10.13 -23.43
C ASP A 320 -6.11 -9.06 -22.66
N PHE A 321 -5.05 -9.49 -21.97
CA PHE A 321 -4.18 -8.62 -21.19
C PHE A 321 -2.75 -9.16 -21.05
N ILE A 322 -1.80 -8.30 -20.76
CA ILE A 322 -0.41 -8.69 -20.47
C ILE A 322 -0.38 -9.66 -19.28
N GLY A 323 0.26 -10.82 -19.48
CA GLY A 323 0.43 -11.85 -18.44
C GLY A 323 -0.74 -12.83 -18.31
N ARG A 324 -1.75 -12.77 -19.19
CA ARG A 324 -2.93 -13.65 -19.14
C ARG A 324 -2.54 -15.13 -19.06
N ALA A 325 -1.73 -15.62 -19.98
CA ALA A 325 -1.34 -17.04 -20.02
C ALA A 325 -0.58 -17.48 -18.75
N ALA A 326 0.26 -16.59 -18.20
CA ALA A 326 0.97 -16.86 -16.96
C ALA A 326 0.01 -16.95 -15.77
N LEU A 327 -0.98 -16.05 -15.67
CA LEU A 327 -1.97 -16.10 -14.59
C LEU A 327 -2.90 -17.31 -14.71
N GLU A 328 -3.30 -17.71 -15.94
CA GLU A 328 -4.07 -18.95 -16.17
C GLU A 328 -3.31 -20.19 -15.65
N ALA A 329 -2.00 -20.24 -15.88
CA ALA A 329 -1.14 -21.32 -15.36
C ALA A 329 -0.95 -21.24 -13.83
N GLN A 330 -0.69 -20.05 -13.27
CA GLN A 330 -0.52 -19.84 -11.84
C GLN A 330 -1.76 -20.23 -11.02
N MET A 331 -2.96 -20.00 -11.56
CA MET A 331 -4.20 -20.38 -10.87
C MET A 331 -4.43 -21.90 -10.79
N GLN A 332 -3.70 -22.69 -11.56
CA GLN A 332 -3.76 -24.17 -11.54
C GLN A 332 -2.60 -24.79 -10.73
N ALA A 333 -1.65 -23.99 -10.27
CA ALA A 333 -0.47 -24.43 -9.53
C ALA A 333 -0.58 -24.13 -8.02
N PRO A 334 0.18 -24.85 -7.17
CA PRO A 334 0.38 -24.43 -5.77
C PRO A 334 0.86 -23.00 -5.71
N ARG A 335 0.32 -22.22 -4.78
CA ARG A 335 0.55 -20.78 -4.72
C ARG A 335 0.71 -20.29 -3.29
N ARG A 336 1.26 -19.10 -3.15
CA ARG A 336 1.21 -18.33 -1.92
C ARG A 336 -0.06 -17.50 -1.86
N VAL A 337 -0.64 -17.40 -0.68
CA VAL A 337 -1.85 -16.62 -0.41
C VAL A 337 -1.62 -15.61 0.71
N LYS A 338 -2.33 -14.49 0.65
CA LYS A 338 -2.24 -13.44 1.66
C LYS A 338 -2.78 -13.90 3.01
N ARG A 339 -2.03 -13.63 4.08
CA ARG A 339 -2.42 -13.89 5.47
C ARG A 339 -1.96 -12.76 6.38
N VAL A 340 -2.50 -12.74 7.59
CA VAL A 340 -1.98 -11.99 8.73
C VAL A 340 -1.35 -12.96 9.70
N LEU A 341 -0.22 -12.60 10.25
CA LEU A 341 0.46 -13.34 11.31
C LEU A 341 0.26 -12.58 12.63
N ARG A 342 -0.27 -13.25 13.64
CA ARG A 342 -0.30 -12.76 15.02
C ARG A 342 0.94 -13.25 15.75
N TRP A 343 1.77 -12.34 16.21
CA TRP A 343 3.03 -12.65 16.87
C TRP A 343 2.81 -13.12 18.31
N HIS A 344 3.59 -14.08 18.77
CA HIS A 344 3.51 -14.60 20.13
C HIS A 344 4.06 -13.58 21.13
N HIS A 345 3.27 -13.28 22.16
CA HIS A 345 3.56 -12.20 23.12
C HIS A 345 4.89 -12.37 23.86
N ASP A 346 5.24 -13.61 24.29
CA ASP A 346 6.49 -13.87 25.00
C ASP A 346 7.73 -13.62 24.13
N ASP A 347 7.63 -13.92 22.83
CA ASP A 347 8.74 -13.69 21.89
C ASP A 347 8.93 -12.20 21.63
N VAL A 348 7.82 -11.45 21.50
CA VAL A 348 7.83 -9.99 21.41
C VAL A 348 8.39 -9.39 22.69
N ALA A 349 7.95 -9.83 23.87
CA ALA A 349 8.43 -9.35 25.15
C ALA A 349 9.95 -9.60 25.32
N ARG A 350 10.45 -10.76 24.88
CA ARG A 350 11.88 -11.10 24.87
C ARG A 350 12.68 -10.10 24.02
N ILE A 351 12.17 -9.68 22.86
CA ILE A 351 12.85 -8.70 22.00
C ILE A 351 12.91 -7.34 22.70
N PHE A 352 11.83 -6.87 23.32
CA PHE A 352 11.86 -5.64 24.10
C PHE A 352 12.80 -5.73 25.30
N ALA A 353 12.82 -6.85 26.01
CA ALA A 353 13.72 -7.09 27.14
C ALA A 353 15.19 -7.08 26.73
N SER A 354 15.51 -7.54 25.50
CA SER A 354 16.89 -7.56 24.99
C SER A 354 17.49 -6.18 24.77
N GLN A 355 16.67 -5.12 24.75
CA GLN A 355 17.15 -3.75 24.60
C GLN A 355 17.76 -3.19 25.90
N THR A 356 17.75 -3.96 26.98
CA THR A 356 18.29 -3.59 28.29
C THR A 356 19.13 -4.73 28.84
N GLY A 357 20.19 -4.39 29.57
CA GLY A 357 21.11 -5.36 30.21
C GLY A 357 22.26 -5.79 29.31
N ASP A 358 22.97 -6.84 29.72
CA ASP A 358 24.24 -7.29 29.10
C ASP A 358 24.07 -8.51 28.15
N GLY A 359 22.84 -8.89 27.83
CA GLY A 359 22.56 -10.04 26.99
C GLY A 359 22.65 -9.75 25.49
N PRO A 360 22.24 -10.71 24.63
CA PRO A 360 22.16 -10.47 23.19
C PRO A 360 21.14 -9.38 22.88
N ILE A 361 21.45 -8.54 21.91
CA ILE A 361 20.56 -7.45 21.45
C ILE A 361 19.89 -7.92 20.18
N TYR A 362 18.58 -8.12 20.22
CA TYR A 362 17.80 -8.42 19.03
C TYR A 362 17.38 -7.12 18.32
N LYS A 363 17.10 -7.20 17.01
CA LYS A 363 16.62 -6.05 16.25
C LYS A 363 15.42 -5.41 16.95
N ALA A 364 15.48 -4.12 17.22
CA ALA A 364 14.43 -3.40 17.93
C ALA A 364 13.09 -3.44 17.17
N ILE A 365 11.99 -3.40 17.91
CA ILE A 365 10.65 -3.28 17.36
C ILE A 365 10.15 -1.88 17.62
N ASP A 366 9.86 -1.13 16.55
CA ASP A 366 9.23 0.18 16.62
C ASP A 366 7.68 0.06 16.65
N MET A 367 7.05 1.09 17.21
CA MET A 367 5.58 1.21 17.24
C MET A 367 5.14 2.55 16.68
N PRO A 368 4.03 2.61 15.96
CA PRO A 368 3.08 1.53 15.66
C PRO A 368 3.55 0.59 14.55
N THR A 369 4.54 0.94 13.74
CA THR A 369 5.04 0.12 12.62
C THR A 369 6.53 -0.11 12.73
N SER A 370 6.98 -1.30 12.33
CA SER A 370 8.35 -1.78 12.51
C SER A 370 8.92 -2.33 11.21
N TYR A 371 8.91 -1.53 10.15
CA TYR A 371 9.57 -1.85 8.89
C TYR A 371 10.84 -0.99 8.73
N TYR A 372 11.92 -1.61 8.28
CA TYR A 372 13.25 -1.01 8.14
C TYR A 372 13.72 -0.96 6.69
N GLY A 373 12.98 -1.57 5.79
CA GLY A 373 13.14 -1.55 4.35
C GLY A 373 11.83 -1.23 3.64
N TRP A 374 11.90 -1.00 2.35
CA TRP A 374 10.75 -0.75 1.51
C TRP A 374 10.91 -1.43 0.14
N PRO A 375 10.52 -2.71 0.03
CA PRO A 375 9.87 -3.56 1.04
C PRO A 375 10.84 -4.16 2.05
N GLN A 376 10.33 -4.48 3.25
CA GLN A 376 10.95 -5.43 4.16
C GLN A 376 10.40 -6.82 3.84
N ALA A 377 11.26 -7.84 3.86
CA ALA A 377 10.89 -9.23 3.70
C ALA A 377 11.55 -10.07 4.77
N ASP A 378 10.75 -10.65 5.66
CA ASP A 378 11.23 -11.55 6.71
C ASP A 378 10.85 -12.99 6.38
N GLU A 379 11.78 -13.93 6.57
CA GLU A 379 11.54 -15.35 6.31
C GLU A 379 10.43 -15.90 7.17
N LEU A 380 9.51 -16.64 6.54
CA LEU A 380 8.48 -17.40 7.23
C LEU A 380 8.74 -18.89 7.03
N ARG A 381 8.85 -19.62 8.14
CA ARG A 381 9.16 -21.06 8.15
C ARG A 381 8.07 -21.86 8.83
N SER A 382 7.90 -23.08 8.37
CA SER A 382 7.10 -24.10 9.06
C SER A 382 7.80 -24.61 10.32
N ALA A 383 7.10 -25.37 11.14
CA ALA A 383 7.64 -25.93 12.37
C ALA A 383 8.85 -26.86 12.16
N ASP A 384 8.96 -27.49 10.98
CA ASP A 384 10.09 -28.34 10.58
C ASP A 384 11.20 -27.55 9.85
N GLY A 385 11.07 -26.23 9.74
CA GLY A 385 12.10 -25.33 9.25
C GLY A 385 12.08 -25.05 7.75
N ALA A 386 11.11 -25.57 6.99
CA ALA A 386 10.97 -25.27 5.56
C ALA A 386 10.57 -23.80 5.36
N LEU A 387 11.15 -23.14 4.35
CA LEU A 387 10.73 -21.79 3.94
C LEU A 387 9.38 -21.89 3.25
N ILE A 388 8.34 -21.27 3.83
CA ILE A 388 6.94 -21.36 3.38
C ILE A 388 6.34 -20.01 2.99
N GLY A 389 7.11 -18.94 3.00
CA GLY A 389 6.61 -17.62 2.65
C GLY A 389 7.48 -16.50 3.17
N MET A 390 6.93 -15.31 3.12
CA MET A 390 7.57 -14.11 3.68
C MET A 390 6.56 -13.18 4.34
N SER A 391 7.02 -12.49 5.38
CA SER A 391 6.30 -11.41 6.05
C SER A 391 6.88 -10.07 5.58
N GLN A 392 6.01 -9.13 5.19
CA GLN A 392 6.48 -7.87 4.61
C GLN A 392 6.26 -6.64 5.50
N TYR A 393 5.17 -6.56 6.20
CA TYR A 393 4.76 -5.35 6.91
C TYR A 393 4.29 -5.70 8.31
N CYS A 394 4.89 -5.09 9.31
CA CYS A 394 4.60 -5.45 10.69
C CYS A 394 4.46 -4.23 11.61
N GLY A 395 3.77 -4.42 12.71
CA GLY A 395 3.58 -3.41 13.74
C GLY A 395 2.56 -3.80 14.79
N TYR A 396 2.25 -2.85 15.65
CA TYR A 396 1.32 -2.99 16.76
C TYR A 396 -0.03 -2.34 16.45
N ASN A 397 -1.09 -3.12 16.60
CA ASN A 397 -2.46 -2.64 16.53
C ASN A 397 -3.01 -2.44 17.94
N ILE A 398 -3.30 -1.18 18.33
CA ILE A 398 -3.77 -0.86 19.68
C ILE A 398 -5.19 -1.37 19.94
N ASN A 399 -6.04 -1.43 18.92
CA ASN A 399 -7.43 -1.85 19.02
C ASN A 399 -7.55 -3.35 19.27
N GLU A 400 -6.66 -4.14 18.67
CA GLU A 400 -6.56 -5.59 18.90
C GLU A 400 -5.58 -5.93 20.03
N ARG A 401 -4.69 -5.01 20.43
CA ARG A 401 -3.60 -5.19 21.39
C ARG A 401 -2.62 -6.31 20.98
N GLU A 402 -2.36 -6.40 19.67
CA GLU A 402 -1.57 -7.46 19.06
C GLU A 402 -0.43 -6.88 18.20
N PHE A 403 0.70 -7.56 18.17
CA PHE A 403 1.69 -7.40 17.12
C PHE A 403 1.29 -8.28 15.95
N LEU A 404 1.17 -7.66 14.80
CA LEU A 404 0.70 -8.27 13.56
C LEU A 404 1.72 -8.07 12.45
N SER A 405 1.72 -8.98 11.49
CA SER A 405 2.38 -8.73 10.22
C SER A 405 1.57 -9.26 9.04
N LEU A 406 1.70 -8.58 7.89
CA LEU A 406 1.11 -9.02 6.63
C LEU A 406 2.10 -9.95 5.93
N ALA A 407 1.63 -11.06 5.43
CA ALA A 407 2.46 -12.11 4.86
C ALA A 407 1.82 -12.76 3.64
N CYS A 408 2.66 -13.35 2.79
CA CYS A 408 2.23 -14.41 1.89
C CYS A 408 2.76 -15.75 2.39
N VAL A 409 1.89 -16.74 2.37
CA VAL A 409 2.14 -18.08 2.93
C VAL A 409 1.79 -19.12 1.89
N ASP A 410 2.60 -20.15 1.73
CA ASP A 410 2.28 -21.29 0.88
C ASP A 410 0.93 -21.87 1.29
N GLU A 411 0.04 -22.11 0.32
CA GLU A 411 -1.37 -22.47 0.55
C GLU A 411 -1.53 -23.68 1.50
N ALA A 412 -0.59 -24.63 1.47
CA ALA A 412 -0.59 -25.79 2.37
C ALA A 412 -0.42 -25.44 3.87
N PHE A 413 0.10 -24.26 4.18
CA PHE A 413 0.33 -23.77 5.56
C PHE A 413 -0.54 -22.56 5.91
N ALA A 414 -1.47 -22.19 5.05
CA ALA A 414 -2.22 -20.96 5.14
C ALA A 414 -3.54 -21.08 5.93
N GLU A 415 -3.85 -22.24 6.52
CA GLU A 415 -5.07 -22.42 7.30
C GLU A 415 -4.99 -21.61 8.60
N PRO A 416 -6.04 -20.82 8.95
CA PRO A 416 -6.08 -20.07 10.21
C PRO A 416 -5.88 -20.99 11.42
N GLY A 417 -5.01 -20.54 12.35
CA GLY A 417 -4.60 -21.33 13.51
C GLY A 417 -3.30 -22.11 13.31
N THR A 418 -2.76 -22.17 12.09
CA THR A 418 -1.46 -22.81 11.84
C THR A 418 -0.34 -22.03 12.54
N GLU A 419 0.50 -22.74 13.28
CA GLU A 419 1.70 -22.18 13.91
C GLU A 419 2.86 -22.16 12.92
N VAL A 420 3.52 -21.00 12.84
CA VAL A 420 4.66 -20.72 11.94
C VAL A 420 5.74 -19.99 12.71
N VAL A 421 6.94 -19.91 12.13
CA VAL A 421 8.09 -19.22 12.73
C VAL A 421 8.60 -18.14 11.80
N LEU A 422 8.63 -16.91 12.29
CA LEU A 422 9.22 -15.75 11.63
C LEU A 422 10.66 -15.60 12.09
N THR A 423 11.62 -15.39 11.17
CA THR A 423 12.97 -14.96 11.49
C THR A 423 13.00 -13.44 11.59
N TRP A 424 13.46 -12.87 12.72
CA TRP A 424 13.55 -11.44 12.96
C TRP A 424 15.00 -10.99 13.06
N GLY A 425 15.38 -9.97 12.27
CA GLY A 425 16.74 -9.47 12.16
C GLY A 425 17.44 -9.94 10.87
N GLU A 426 18.36 -9.13 10.34
CA GLU A 426 19.09 -9.42 9.10
C GLU A 426 20.19 -10.46 9.34
N VAL A 427 20.54 -11.18 8.25
CA VAL A 427 21.64 -12.18 8.25
C VAL A 427 22.95 -11.52 8.68
N GLY A 428 23.67 -12.15 9.61
CA GLY A 428 24.92 -11.65 10.15
C GLY A 428 24.77 -10.51 11.17
N GLY A 429 23.55 -10.21 11.58
CA GLY A 429 23.26 -9.25 12.66
C GLY A 429 23.49 -7.79 12.27
N GLY A 430 23.50 -7.49 10.96
CA GLY A 430 23.85 -6.17 10.50
C GLY A 430 22.92 -5.60 9.44
N SER A 431 21.97 -4.77 9.82
CA SER A 431 21.40 -3.81 8.88
C SER A 431 22.45 -2.75 8.53
N ARG A 432 22.52 -2.38 7.24
CA ARG A 432 23.30 -1.21 6.81
C ARG A 432 22.57 0.11 7.10
N LYS A 433 21.31 0.05 7.55
CA LYS A 433 20.49 1.24 7.77
C LYS A 433 20.90 1.94 9.07
N PRO A 434 21.15 3.26 9.05
CA PRO A 434 21.66 4.00 10.22
C PRO A 434 20.74 4.01 11.44
N HIS A 435 19.45 3.70 11.26
CA HIS A 435 18.46 3.66 12.35
C HIS A 435 18.23 2.25 12.91
N VAL A 436 19.00 1.28 12.44
CA VAL A 436 18.96 -0.10 12.95
C VAL A 436 20.32 -0.40 13.58
N GLU A 437 20.32 -0.72 14.85
CA GLU A 437 21.49 -1.12 15.61
C GLU A 437 22.01 -2.47 15.13
N ARG A 438 23.28 -2.76 15.46
CA ARG A 438 23.81 -4.09 15.30
C ARG A 438 23.08 -5.05 16.25
N HIS A 439 22.64 -6.21 15.74
CA HIS A 439 21.75 -7.10 16.46
C HIS A 439 22.03 -8.57 16.14
N ASP A 440 21.55 -9.44 17.00
CA ASP A 440 21.46 -10.87 16.73
C ASP A 440 20.10 -11.19 16.10
N GLN A 441 20.08 -12.16 15.18
CA GLN A 441 18.80 -12.72 14.72
C GLN A 441 18.11 -13.49 15.84
N THR A 442 16.77 -13.45 15.83
CA THR A 442 15.96 -14.28 16.68
C THR A 442 14.74 -14.80 15.92
N THR A 443 13.98 -15.69 16.53
CA THR A 443 12.75 -16.18 15.96
C THR A 443 11.55 -15.68 16.74
N ILE A 444 10.43 -15.47 16.05
CA ILE A 444 9.13 -15.13 16.61
C ILE A 444 8.15 -16.21 16.17
N ARG A 445 7.53 -16.91 17.12
CA ARG A 445 6.39 -17.77 16.83
C ARG A 445 5.20 -16.91 16.44
N ALA A 446 4.44 -17.36 15.47
CA ALA A 446 3.26 -16.64 15.03
C ALA A 446 2.16 -17.62 14.62
N THR A 447 0.92 -17.16 14.76
CA THR A 447 -0.27 -17.91 14.32
C THR A 447 -0.83 -17.27 13.06
N VAL A 448 -1.15 -18.08 12.07
CA VAL A 448 -1.77 -17.65 10.81
C VAL A 448 -3.23 -17.25 11.03
N HIS A 449 -3.63 -16.10 10.44
CA HIS A 449 -4.99 -15.59 10.44
C HIS A 449 -5.41 -15.09 9.05
N LEU A 450 -6.71 -14.92 8.84
CA LEU A 450 -7.24 -14.25 7.64
C LEU A 450 -6.86 -12.77 7.65
N ALA A 451 -6.80 -12.17 6.46
CA ALA A 451 -6.64 -10.72 6.26
C ALA A 451 -7.97 -10.11 5.79
N PRO A 452 -8.46 -9.04 6.42
CA PRO A 452 -7.92 -8.38 7.62
C PRO A 452 -8.05 -9.24 8.88
N PHE A 453 -7.21 -8.95 9.89
CA PHE A 453 -7.21 -9.67 11.17
C PHE A 453 -8.45 -9.36 12.01
N SER A 454 -8.79 -8.09 12.10
CA SER A 454 -9.93 -7.60 12.89
C SER A 454 -11.25 -8.11 12.33
N LYS A 455 -12.08 -8.71 13.18
CA LYS A 455 -13.47 -9.09 12.81
C LYS A 455 -14.28 -7.86 12.44
N GLU A 456 -14.08 -6.76 13.13
CA GLU A 456 -14.77 -5.51 12.83
C GLU A 456 -14.40 -5.00 11.44
N ALA A 457 -13.11 -5.03 11.06
CA ALA A 457 -12.69 -4.68 9.71
C ALA A 457 -13.31 -5.60 8.64
N GLN A 458 -13.41 -6.91 8.92
CA GLN A 458 -14.08 -7.86 8.02
C GLN A 458 -15.56 -7.53 7.79
N GLU A 459 -16.25 -7.05 8.82
CA GLU A 459 -17.69 -6.75 8.79
C GLU A 459 -18.00 -5.32 8.36
N LYS A 460 -17.23 -4.33 8.84
CA LYS A 460 -17.56 -2.89 8.77
C LYS A 460 -16.97 -2.18 7.56
N LEU A 461 -15.80 -2.58 7.08
CA LEU A 461 -15.11 -1.90 5.98
C LEU A 461 -16.02 -1.71 4.74
N ARG A 462 -16.83 -2.70 4.42
CA ARG A 462 -17.72 -2.71 3.25
C ARG A 462 -19.17 -2.35 3.60
N ALA A 463 -19.47 -2.01 4.84
CA ALA A 463 -20.83 -1.63 5.23
C ALA A 463 -21.29 -0.38 4.46
N VAL A 464 -22.58 -0.30 4.17
CA VAL A 464 -23.18 0.91 3.58
C VAL A 464 -23.22 2.00 4.64
N ILE A 465 -22.84 3.22 4.27
CA ILE A 465 -22.97 4.42 5.11
C ILE A 465 -23.74 5.51 4.38
#